data_e2010f53e8cd77b60842b87197fdff22
#
_entry.id   e2010f53e8cd77b60842b87197fdff22
#
_cell.length_a   1.000
_cell.length_b   1.000
_cell.length_c   1.000
_cell.angle_alpha   90.00
_cell.angle_beta   90.00
_cell.angle_gamma   90.00
#
_symmetry.space_group_name_H-M   'P 1'
#
loop_
_entity.id
_entity.type
_entity.pdbx_description
1 polymer ?
#
loop_
_entity_poly.entity_id
_entity_poly.type
_entity_poly.pdbx_seq_one_letter_code
_entity_poly.pdbx_strand_id
1 'polypeptide(L)'
;MDSIQDNVEEQIIRKIKIDYTAPLEYIDKHSKEEYVGPDKLVSPEQRAKMDELKERAQNAVEQIKNMMALCEKRFHLKRLSGVKWLDGSNKKTKQYLWGQLKNPDHMDSPISISIFVDKNSETLQPRYRISLEIMNKDANTAIMKQYHSYL
;
A
#
# COMPACT_ATOMS: atom_id res chain seq x y z
N MET A 1 -11.37 4.30 33.42
CA MET A 1 -11.39 5.23 32.28
C MET A 1 -10.80 4.60 31.04
N ASP A 2 -9.70 3.89 31.13
CA ASP A 2 -9.06 3.22 29.99
C ASP A 2 -9.96 2.17 29.33
N SER A 3 -10.80 1.46 30.10
CA SER A 3 -11.69 0.41 29.59
C SER A 3 -12.80 0.91 28.63
N ILE A 4 -13.27 2.15 28.78
CA ILE A 4 -14.28 2.74 27.88
C ILE A 4 -13.67 3.15 26.55
N GLN A 5 -12.48 3.76 26.62
CA GLN A 5 -11.71 4.18 25.43
C GLN A 5 -11.24 2.97 24.62
N ASP A 6 -10.74 1.94 25.28
CA ASP A 6 -10.36 0.67 24.67
C ASP A 6 -11.55 0.00 23.99
N ASN A 7 -12.74 0.09 24.58
CA ASN A 7 -13.96 -0.47 24.01
C ASN A 7 -14.42 0.27 22.75
N VAL A 8 -14.27 1.60 22.72
CA VAL A 8 -14.61 2.42 21.55
C VAL A 8 -13.63 2.13 20.40
N GLU A 9 -12.32 2.06 20.69
CA GLU A 9 -11.30 1.72 19.70
C GLU A 9 -11.52 0.32 19.12
N GLU A 10 -11.80 -0.67 19.96
CA GLU A 10 -12.09 -2.03 19.52
C GLU A 10 -13.34 -2.10 18.64
N GLN A 11 -14.37 -1.32 18.92
CA GLN A 11 -15.56 -1.22 18.07
C GLN A 11 -15.24 -0.60 16.70
N ILE A 12 -14.38 0.42 16.66
CA ILE A 12 -13.92 1.03 15.40
C ILE A 12 -13.13 0.00 14.58
N ILE A 13 -12.22 -0.72 15.21
CA ILE A 13 -11.41 -1.75 14.57
C ILE A 13 -12.30 -2.85 13.96
N ARG A 14 -13.32 -3.31 14.68
CA ARG A 14 -14.26 -4.33 14.20
C ARG A 14 -15.10 -3.90 13.00
N LYS A 15 -15.26 -2.60 12.79
CA LYS A 15 -15.96 -2.05 11.62
C LYS A 15 -15.11 -2.00 10.37
N ILE A 16 -13.79 -2.09 10.50
CA ILE A 16 -12.86 -2.13 9.37
C ILE A 16 -12.94 -3.53 8.75
N LYS A 17 -13.54 -3.61 7.58
CA LYS A 17 -13.64 -4.85 6.81
C LYS A 17 -12.63 -4.82 5.68
N ILE A 18 -11.89 -5.91 5.51
CA ILE A 18 -10.84 -6.03 4.52
C ILE A 18 -11.09 -7.27 3.67
N ASP A 19 -11.17 -7.08 2.37
CA ASP A 19 -11.08 -8.18 1.41
C ASP A 19 -9.60 -8.39 1.06
N TYR A 20 -8.98 -9.37 1.68
CA TYR A 20 -7.56 -9.68 1.47
C TYR A 20 -7.28 -10.33 0.10
N THR A 21 -8.30 -10.85 -0.56
CA THR A 21 -8.16 -11.51 -1.86
C THR A 21 -8.02 -10.52 -3.01
N ALA A 22 -8.75 -9.40 -2.95
CA ALA A 22 -8.79 -8.41 -4.03
C ALA A 22 -7.41 -7.86 -4.43
N PRO A 23 -6.52 -7.43 -3.52
CA PRO A 23 -5.18 -6.99 -3.89
C PRO A 23 -4.33 -8.10 -4.50
N LEU A 24 -4.43 -9.32 -4.00
CA LEU A 24 -3.70 -10.48 -4.53
C LEU A 24 -4.12 -10.81 -5.96
N GLU A 25 -5.41 -10.87 -6.23
CA GLU A 25 -5.95 -11.12 -7.57
C GLU A 25 -5.58 -10.01 -8.55
N TYR A 26 -5.65 -8.75 -8.09
CA TYR A 26 -5.27 -7.61 -8.91
C TYR A 26 -3.79 -7.68 -9.34
N ILE A 27 -2.88 -7.92 -8.42
CA ILE A 27 -1.45 -8.05 -8.72
C ILE A 27 -1.18 -9.27 -9.60
N ASP A 28 -1.88 -10.36 -9.39
CA ASP A 28 -1.75 -11.56 -10.22
C ASP A 28 -2.14 -11.31 -11.67
N LYS A 29 -3.24 -10.61 -11.91
CA LYS A 29 -3.83 -10.44 -13.23
C LYS A 29 -3.39 -9.18 -13.99
N HIS A 30 -3.02 -8.11 -13.27
CA HIS A 30 -2.91 -6.77 -13.82
C HIS A 30 -1.57 -6.07 -13.54
N SER A 31 -0.46 -6.77 -13.66
CA SER A 31 0.87 -6.17 -13.52
C SER A 31 1.41 -5.69 -14.86
N LYS A 32 1.94 -4.47 -14.92
CA LYS A 32 2.52 -3.83 -16.13
C LYS A 32 1.57 -3.70 -17.31
N GLU A 33 0.31 -3.56 -17.05
CA GLU A 33 -0.73 -3.37 -18.06
C GLU A 33 -0.85 -1.89 -18.42
N GLU A 34 -1.03 -1.59 -19.72
CA GLU A 34 -1.30 -0.22 -20.14
C GLU A 34 -2.68 0.24 -19.68
N TYR A 35 -2.73 1.43 -19.11
CA TYR A 35 -3.97 2.11 -18.79
C TYR A 35 -4.17 3.34 -19.69
N VAL A 36 -5.30 3.40 -20.35
CA VAL A 36 -5.70 4.53 -21.19
C VAL A 36 -6.77 5.33 -20.47
N GLY A 37 -6.47 6.60 -20.17
CA GLY A 37 -7.39 7.50 -19.47
C GLY A 37 -8.66 7.83 -20.27
N PRO A 38 -9.71 8.34 -19.59
CA PRO A 38 -11.01 8.62 -20.21
C PRO A 38 -10.97 9.76 -21.22
N ASP A 39 -9.93 10.58 -21.21
CA ASP A 39 -9.69 11.70 -22.13
C ASP A 39 -9.22 11.26 -23.52
N LYS A 40 -8.84 10.02 -23.70
CA LYS A 40 -8.37 9.49 -24.97
C LYS A 40 -9.47 8.73 -25.73
N LEU A 41 -9.50 8.92 -27.04
CA LEU A 41 -10.41 8.20 -27.91
C LEU A 41 -9.94 6.75 -28.07
N VAL A 42 -10.80 5.82 -27.69
CA VAL A 42 -10.59 4.38 -27.83
C VAL A 42 -11.91 3.71 -28.22
N SER A 43 -11.84 2.47 -28.67
CA SER A 43 -13.07 1.69 -28.97
C SER A 43 -13.92 1.50 -27.70
N PRO A 44 -15.24 1.32 -27.82
CA PRO A 44 -16.11 1.02 -26.68
C PRO A 44 -15.64 -0.19 -25.86
N GLU A 45 -15.13 -1.23 -26.53
CA GLU A 45 -14.58 -2.42 -25.87
C GLU A 45 -13.34 -2.10 -25.03
N GLN A 46 -12.44 -1.33 -25.60
CA GLN A 46 -11.23 -0.90 -24.89
C GLN A 46 -11.57 0.00 -23.69
N ARG A 47 -12.54 0.89 -23.85
CA ARG A 47 -13.03 1.72 -22.75
C ARG A 47 -13.59 0.87 -21.62
N ALA A 48 -14.40 -0.12 -21.93
CA ALA A 48 -14.95 -1.03 -20.93
C ALA A 48 -13.86 -1.80 -20.18
N LYS A 49 -12.82 -2.26 -20.87
CA LYS A 49 -11.67 -2.93 -20.25
C LYS A 49 -10.89 -1.98 -19.33
N MET A 50 -10.69 -0.73 -19.73
CA MET A 50 -9.98 0.27 -18.93
C MET A 50 -10.78 0.66 -17.69
N ASP A 51 -12.08 0.78 -17.80
CA ASP A 51 -12.96 1.08 -16.67
C ASP A 51 -12.96 -0.08 -15.66
N GLU A 52 -13.02 -1.32 -16.14
CA GLU A 52 -12.90 -2.51 -15.28
C GLU A 52 -11.53 -2.57 -14.59
N LEU A 53 -10.45 -2.33 -15.32
CA LEU A 53 -9.11 -2.30 -14.77
C LEU A 53 -8.99 -1.26 -13.66
N LYS A 54 -9.50 -0.04 -13.89
CA LYS A 54 -9.51 1.04 -12.91
C LYS A 54 -10.31 0.66 -11.66
N GLU A 55 -11.49 0.08 -11.84
CA GLU A 55 -12.34 -0.34 -10.72
C GLU A 55 -11.63 -1.39 -9.85
N ARG A 56 -11.03 -2.40 -10.47
CA ARG A 56 -10.27 -3.43 -9.76
C ARG A 56 -9.05 -2.86 -9.04
N ALA A 57 -8.33 -1.95 -9.69
CA ALA A 57 -7.19 -1.27 -9.10
C ALA A 57 -7.59 -0.42 -7.90
N GLN A 58 -8.65 0.36 -8.02
CA GLN A 58 -9.15 1.20 -6.94
C GLN A 58 -9.65 0.37 -5.75
N ASN A 59 -10.31 -0.75 -6.01
CA ASN A 59 -10.71 -1.65 -4.94
C ASN A 59 -9.49 -2.27 -4.24
N ALA A 60 -8.48 -2.71 -4.98
CA ALA A 60 -7.24 -3.23 -4.41
C ALA A 60 -6.54 -2.18 -3.52
N VAL A 61 -6.43 -0.94 -4.02
CA VAL A 61 -5.89 0.19 -3.26
C VAL A 61 -6.70 0.45 -1.99
N GLU A 62 -8.02 0.41 -2.08
CA GLU A 62 -8.91 0.62 -0.91
C GLU A 62 -8.67 -0.45 0.16
N GLN A 63 -8.49 -1.71 -0.23
CA GLN A 63 -8.18 -2.78 0.73
C GLN A 63 -6.83 -2.57 1.42
N ILE A 64 -5.81 -2.10 0.70
CA ILE A 64 -4.52 -1.75 1.31
C ILE A 64 -4.69 -0.57 2.29
N LYS A 65 -5.48 0.43 1.94
CA LYS A 65 -5.79 1.54 2.83
C LYS A 65 -6.52 1.08 4.09
N ASN A 66 -7.42 0.12 3.97
CA ASN A 66 -8.12 -0.47 5.11
C ASN A 66 -7.15 -1.25 6.02
N MET A 67 -6.18 -1.97 5.45
CA MET A 67 -5.12 -2.61 6.23
C MET A 67 -4.27 -1.58 6.97
N MET A 68 -3.92 -0.48 6.31
CA MET A 68 -3.18 0.61 6.94
C MET A 68 -3.99 1.26 8.08
N ALA A 69 -5.28 1.48 7.86
CA ALA A 69 -6.17 2.01 8.90
C ALA A 69 -6.25 1.09 10.12
N LEU A 70 -6.30 -0.21 9.90
CA LEU A 70 -6.25 -1.21 10.97
C LEU A 70 -4.93 -1.11 11.76
N CYS A 71 -3.80 -1.02 11.06
CA CYS A 71 -2.48 -0.85 11.68
C CYS A 71 -2.36 0.47 12.45
N GLU A 72 -2.91 1.56 11.92
CA GLU A 72 -2.94 2.85 12.60
C GLU A 72 -3.66 2.74 13.95
N LYS A 73 -4.80 2.08 13.98
CA LYS A 73 -5.60 1.90 15.20
C LYS A 73 -5.00 0.90 16.17
N ARG A 74 -4.57 -0.27 15.66
CA ARG A 74 -4.10 -1.36 16.52
C ARG A 74 -2.71 -1.11 17.08
N PHE A 75 -1.81 -0.47 16.31
CA PHE A 75 -0.40 -0.28 16.67
C PHE A 75 -0.01 1.18 16.88
N HIS A 76 -0.97 2.11 16.88
CA HIS A 76 -0.74 3.55 17.02
C HIS A 76 0.30 4.08 16.02
N LEU A 77 0.17 3.65 14.78
CA LEU A 77 1.01 4.11 13.67
C LEU A 77 0.30 5.20 12.87
N LYS A 78 1.06 5.90 12.04
CA LYS A 78 0.54 6.90 11.11
C LYS A 78 0.96 6.57 9.69
N ARG A 79 -0.01 6.52 8.77
CA ARG A 79 0.29 6.35 7.34
C ARG A 79 0.94 7.58 6.75
N LEU A 80 1.83 7.40 5.78
CA LEU A 80 2.53 8.48 5.11
C LEU A 80 1.76 8.94 3.87
N SER A 81 2.10 8.43 2.70
CA SER A 81 1.49 8.82 1.44
C SER A 81 0.43 7.82 0.98
N GLY A 82 -0.37 8.23 0.01
CA GLY A 82 -1.36 7.35 -0.58
C GLY A 82 -0.75 6.21 -1.39
N VAL A 83 -1.49 5.12 -1.50
CA VAL A 83 -1.14 3.96 -2.32
C VAL A 83 -1.41 4.28 -3.79
N LYS A 84 -0.43 4.07 -4.66
CA LYS A 84 -0.53 4.33 -6.10
C LYS A 84 -0.55 3.02 -6.87
N TRP A 85 -1.47 2.90 -7.82
CA TRP A 85 -1.60 1.73 -8.69
C TRP A 85 -1.02 1.93 -10.09
N LEU A 86 -0.81 3.19 -10.51
CA LEU A 86 -0.19 3.54 -11.78
C LEU A 86 1.23 4.05 -11.59
N ASP A 87 2.09 3.67 -12.51
CA ASP A 87 3.38 4.31 -12.70
C ASP A 87 3.16 5.69 -13.33
N GLY A 88 3.71 6.74 -12.71
CA GLY A 88 3.43 8.13 -13.07
C GLY A 88 3.89 8.53 -14.48
N SER A 89 4.96 7.95 -14.99
CA SER A 89 5.54 8.31 -16.29
C SER A 89 4.95 7.53 -17.46
N ASN A 90 4.70 6.24 -17.28
CA ASN A 90 4.34 5.33 -18.36
C ASN A 90 2.86 4.97 -18.41
N LYS A 91 2.07 5.40 -17.42
CA LYS A 91 0.65 5.02 -17.25
C LYS A 91 0.42 3.51 -17.35
N LYS A 92 1.35 2.74 -16.85
CA LYS A 92 1.22 1.30 -16.69
C LYS A 92 0.87 0.97 -15.26
N THR A 93 0.14 -0.13 -15.06
CA THR A 93 -0.13 -0.65 -13.73
C THR A 93 1.17 -1.07 -13.06
N LYS A 94 1.29 -0.78 -11.78
CA LYS A 94 2.46 -1.17 -11.00
C LYS A 94 2.52 -2.67 -10.76
N GLN A 95 3.71 -3.18 -10.57
CA GLN A 95 3.95 -4.59 -10.21
C GLN A 95 3.70 -4.88 -8.75
N TYR A 96 3.52 -3.84 -7.95
CA TYR A 96 3.25 -3.94 -6.52
C TYR A 96 2.37 -2.78 -6.06
N LEU A 97 1.61 -3.03 -5.02
CA LEU A 97 0.97 -1.99 -4.23
C LEU A 97 1.73 -1.87 -2.91
N TRP A 98 1.88 -0.65 -2.45
CA TRP A 98 2.74 -0.36 -1.31
C TRP A 98 2.18 0.76 -0.46
N GLY A 99 2.11 0.52 0.85
CA GLY A 99 1.75 1.51 1.85
C GLY A 99 2.80 1.57 2.94
N GLN A 100 3.10 2.78 3.42
CA GLN A 100 4.06 3.03 4.51
C GLN A 100 3.39 3.60 5.74
N LEU A 101 3.89 3.17 6.88
CA LEU A 101 3.46 3.60 8.20
C LEU A 101 4.69 3.97 9.04
N LYS A 102 4.55 5.01 9.86
CA LYS A 102 5.58 5.44 10.82
C LYS A 102 5.00 5.61 12.21
N ASN A 103 5.89 5.57 13.20
CA ASN A 103 5.54 5.99 14.54
C ASN A 103 5.29 7.51 14.54
N PRO A 104 4.10 8.00 14.98
CA PRO A 104 3.78 9.42 14.98
C PRO A 104 4.69 10.26 15.88
N ASP A 105 5.31 9.67 16.89
CA ASP A 105 6.25 10.33 17.79
C ASP A 105 7.67 10.45 17.19
N HIS A 106 7.94 9.77 16.09
CA HIS A 106 9.24 9.71 15.42
C HIS A 106 9.10 9.84 13.89
N MET A 107 8.35 10.85 13.43
CA MET A 107 8.11 11.07 11.99
C MET A 107 9.36 11.47 11.22
N ASP A 108 10.35 12.05 11.89
CA ASP A 108 11.66 12.40 11.35
C ASP A 108 12.64 11.21 11.27
N SER A 109 12.33 10.11 11.95
CA SER A 109 13.11 8.88 11.87
C SER A 109 13.11 8.30 10.45
N PRO A 110 14.22 7.70 10.00
CA PRO A 110 14.27 7.00 8.72
C PRO A 110 13.52 5.67 8.73
N ILE A 111 13.08 5.19 9.89
CA ILE A 111 12.43 3.87 10.02
C ILE A 111 10.96 3.97 9.64
N SER A 112 10.51 3.03 8.81
CA SER A 112 9.11 2.85 8.48
C SER A 112 8.75 1.36 8.40
N ILE A 113 7.46 1.07 8.56
CA ILE A 113 6.89 -0.25 8.31
C ILE A 113 6.13 -0.17 7.00
N SER A 114 6.37 -1.10 6.09
CA SER A 114 5.71 -1.13 4.80
C SER A 114 4.87 -2.38 4.64
N ILE A 115 3.70 -2.20 4.05
CA ILE A 115 2.83 -3.29 3.60
C ILE A 115 2.93 -3.33 2.07
N PHE A 116 3.37 -4.48 1.55
CA PHE A 116 3.46 -4.73 0.11
C PHE A 116 2.51 -5.83 -0.32
N VAL A 117 1.98 -5.68 -1.52
CA VAL A 117 1.43 -6.77 -2.30
C VAL A 117 2.23 -6.85 -3.58
N ASP A 118 2.91 -7.95 -3.81
CA ASP A 118 3.74 -8.18 -4.98
C ASP A 118 3.69 -9.65 -5.42
N LYS A 119 4.40 -9.99 -6.47
CA LYS A 119 4.63 -11.38 -6.85
C LYS A 119 5.99 -11.86 -6.33
N ASN A 120 6.02 -13.08 -5.81
CA ASN A 120 7.29 -13.75 -5.52
C ASN A 120 8.08 -13.93 -6.82
N SER A 121 9.37 -13.54 -6.83
CA SER A 121 10.20 -13.61 -8.02
C SER A 121 10.47 -15.02 -8.52
N GLU A 122 10.42 -16.01 -7.66
CA GLU A 122 10.67 -17.42 -7.99
C GLU A 122 9.39 -18.18 -8.38
N THR A 123 8.35 -18.06 -7.55
CA THR A 123 7.10 -18.80 -7.76
C THR A 123 6.09 -18.08 -8.63
N LEU A 124 6.25 -16.77 -8.87
CA LEU A 124 5.33 -15.86 -9.54
C LEU A 124 3.94 -15.78 -8.89
N GLN A 125 3.81 -16.27 -7.66
CA GLN A 125 2.56 -16.17 -6.92
C GLN A 125 2.44 -14.81 -6.22
N PRO A 126 1.24 -14.20 -6.21
CA PRO A 126 0.99 -12.98 -5.46
C PRO A 126 1.10 -13.25 -3.96
N ARG A 127 1.61 -12.25 -3.23
CA ARG A 127 1.82 -12.37 -1.78
C ARG A 127 1.72 -11.03 -1.09
N TYR A 128 1.44 -11.06 0.20
CA TYR A 128 1.66 -9.94 1.10
C TYR A 128 3.05 -10.03 1.71
N ARG A 129 3.69 -8.87 1.87
CA ARG A 129 4.92 -8.73 2.65
C ARG A 129 4.78 -7.56 3.61
N ILE A 130 5.29 -7.75 4.81
CA ILE A 130 5.47 -6.66 5.77
C ILE A 130 6.98 -6.51 5.97
N SER A 131 7.48 -5.31 5.78
CA SER A 131 8.91 -5.02 5.87
C SER A 131 9.15 -3.85 6.81
N LEU A 132 10.21 -3.98 7.60
CA LEU A 132 10.82 -2.83 8.28
C LEU A 132 11.82 -2.21 7.29
N GLU A 133 11.67 -0.93 7.03
CA GLU A 133 12.50 -0.23 6.08
C GLU A 133 13.24 0.93 6.74
N ILE A 134 14.47 1.15 6.32
CA ILE A 134 15.26 2.33 6.67
C ILE A 134 15.45 3.14 5.39
N MET A 135 14.87 4.33 5.36
CA MET A 135 14.97 5.21 4.22
C MET A 135 16.40 5.69 4.02
N ASN A 136 16.88 5.67 2.78
CA ASN A 136 18.26 6.02 2.43
C ASN A 136 18.38 7.40 1.78
N LYS A 137 17.43 8.29 2.00
CA LYS A 137 17.38 9.58 1.32
C LYS A 137 18.57 10.49 1.65
N ASP A 138 19.09 10.40 2.86
CA ASP A 138 20.20 11.21 3.34
C ASP A 138 21.27 10.32 3.99
N ALA A 139 21.78 9.34 3.21
CA ALA A 139 22.76 8.36 3.66
C ALA A 139 24.01 8.96 4.30
N ASN A 140 24.26 10.27 4.10
CA ASN A 140 25.40 10.98 4.65
C ASN A 140 25.15 11.59 6.02
N THR A 141 23.92 11.58 6.54
CA THR A 141 23.67 12.06 7.90
C THR A 141 24.14 11.05 8.93
N ALA A 142 24.60 11.55 10.10
CA ALA A 142 25.05 10.70 11.20
C ALA A 142 23.93 9.76 11.69
N ILE A 143 22.68 10.24 11.70
CA ILE A 143 21.50 9.46 12.10
C ILE A 143 21.29 8.28 11.13
N MET A 144 21.34 8.51 9.83
CA MET A 144 21.15 7.46 8.83
C MET A 144 22.25 6.40 8.93
N LYS A 145 23.50 6.81 9.09
CA LYS A 145 24.61 5.90 9.30
C LYS A 145 24.44 5.06 10.55
N GLN A 146 23.95 5.65 11.63
CA GLN A 146 23.68 4.94 12.88
C GLN A 146 22.62 3.85 12.68
N TYR A 147 21.48 4.17 12.05
CA TYR A 147 20.43 3.20 11.80
C TYR A 147 20.87 2.07 10.86
N HIS A 148 21.61 2.39 9.80
CA HIS A 148 22.14 1.38 8.91
C HIS A 148 23.15 0.44 9.57
N SER A 149 23.84 0.89 10.59
CA SER A 149 24.79 0.04 11.35
C SER A 149 24.12 -1.08 12.14
N TYR A 150 22.80 -1.00 12.38
CA TYR A 150 22.04 -2.04 13.07
C TYR A 150 21.48 -3.12 12.15
N LEU A 151 21.61 -2.96 10.86
CA LEU A 151 21.22 -3.95 9.86
C LEU A 151 22.37 -4.83 9.47
#